data_dbf2715e1228e0f0049dea346bcc7ef4
#
_entry.id   dbf2715e1228e0f0049dea346bcc7ef4
#
_cell.length_a   1.000
_cell.length_b   1.000
_cell.length_c   1.000
_cell.angle_alpha   90.00
_cell.angle_beta   90.00
_cell.angle_gamma   90.00
#
_symmetry.space_group_name_H-M   'P 1'
#
loop_
_entity.id
_entity.type
_entity.pdbx_description
1 polymer ?
#
loop_
_entity_poly.entity_id
_entity_poly.type
_entity_poly.pdbx_seq_one_letter_code
_entity_poly.pdbx_strand_id
1 'polypeptide(L)' 'MKQATCKQLRGVCNEVITGQTAEQMAENGKKHVIKKIMAGDEAHKEAVDDMRTLTKDEQQDWYDQFVKNFESLESA' A
#
# COMPACT_ATOMS: atom_id res chain seq x y z
N MET A 1 -1.36 5.86 16.35
CA MET A 1 -1.63 5.20 15.06
C MET A 1 -1.33 6.16 13.92
N LYS A 2 -0.64 5.70 12.90
CA LYS A 2 -0.33 6.52 11.72
C LYS A 2 -1.37 6.28 10.63
N GLN A 3 -1.50 7.24 9.72
CA GLN A 3 -2.42 7.12 8.59
C GLN A 3 -1.78 7.68 7.33
N ALA A 4 -2.19 7.12 6.20
CA ALA A 4 -1.78 7.57 4.88
C ALA A 4 -2.89 7.24 3.87
N THR A 5 -2.93 7.95 2.75
CA THR A 5 -3.86 7.58 1.69
C THR A 5 -3.31 6.40 0.89
N CYS A 6 -4.20 5.65 0.26
CA CYS A 6 -3.81 4.60 -0.67
C CYS A 6 -2.82 5.12 -1.71
N LYS A 7 -3.04 6.32 -2.23
CA LYS A 7 -2.17 6.97 -3.20
C LYS A 7 -0.77 7.22 -2.65
N GLN A 8 -0.65 7.63 -1.38
CA GLN A 8 0.64 7.81 -0.73
C GLN A 8 1.42 6.50 -0.57
N LEU A 9 0.70 5.39 -0.51
CA LEU A 9 1.26 4.04 -0.43
C LEU A 9 1.40 3.38 -1.81
N ARG A 10 1.46 4.19 -2.86
CA ARG A 10 1.56 3.79 -4.27
C ARG A 10 0.31 3.11 -4.82
N GLY A 11 -0.83 3.34 -4.18
CA GLY A 11 -2.12 2.93 -4.75
C GLY A 11 -2.68 3.99 -5.69
N VAL A 12 -3.96 3.89 -5.99
CA VAL A 12 -4.60 4.70 -7.02
C VAL A 12 -5.84 5.46 -6.55
N CYS A 13 -6.08 5.51 -5.24
CA CYS A 13 -7.24 6.22 -4.70
C CYS A 13 -6.85 7.03 -3.45
N ASN A 14 -7.80 7.78 -2.93
CA ASN A 14 -7.58 8.66 -1.77
C ASN A 14 -8.11 8.08 -0.46
N GLU A 15 -8.41 6.78 -0.41
CA GLU A 15 -8.88 6.18 0.82
C GLU A 15 -7.78 6.14 1.88
N VAL A 16 -8.15 6.46 3.12
CA VAL A 16 -7.19 6.50 4.22
C VAL A 16 -6.94 5.09 4.75
N ILE A 17 -5.67 4.74 4.84
CA ILE A 17 -5.20 3.47 5.39
C ILE A 17 -4.51 3.79 6.71
N THR A 18 -4.81 3.05 7.76
CA THR A 18 -4.23 3.25 9.09
C THR A 18 -3.38 2.07 9.52
N GLY A 19 -2.50 2.28 10.47
CA GLY A 19 -1.69 1.22 11.05
C GLY A 19 -0.82 1.74 12.18
N GLN A 20 -0.60 0.91 13.21
CA GLN A 20 0.30 1.25 14.30
C GLN A 20 1.75 0.97 13.95
N THR A 21 1.98 0.00 13.06
CA THR A 21 3.29 -0.37 12.56
C THR A 21 3.26 -0.38 11.04
N ALA A 22 4.45 -0.34 10.42
CA ALA A 22 4.54 -0.45 8.97
C ALA A 22 3.93 -1.76 8.47
N GLU A 23 4.18 -2.86 9.17
CA GLU A 23 3.61 -4.17 8.82
C GLU A 23 2.08 -4.15 8.88
N GLN A 24 1.51 -3.58 9.92
CA GLN A 24 0.06 -3.48 10.05
C GLN A 24 -0.55 -2.62 8.95
N MET A 25 0.08 -1.48 8.64
CA MET A 25 -0.40 -0.61 7.57
C MET A 25 -0.31 -1.30 6.21
N ALA A 26 0.76 -2.05 5.94
CA ALA A 26 0.90 -2.82 4.71
C ALA A 26 -0.22 -3.86 4.59
N GLU A 27 -0.54 -4.56 5.66
CA GLU A 27 -1.61 -5.54 5.68
C GLU A 27 -2.97 -4.89 5.43
N ASN A 28 -3.24 -3.76 6.09
CA ASN A 28 -4.48 -3.02 5.89
C ASN A 28 -4.60 -2.49 4.47
N GLY A 29 -3.50 -2.01 3.90
CA GLY A 29 -3.47 -1.59 2.49
C GLY A 29 -3.74 -2.72 1.54
N LYS A 30 -3.19 -3.89 1.81
CA LYS A 30 -3.43 -5.10 1.02
C LYS A 30 -4.92 -5.48 1.06
N LYS A 31 -5.53 -5.46 2.23
CA LYS A 31 -6.97 -5.75 2.37
C LYS A 31 -7.81 -4.76 1.58
N HIS A 32 -7.46 -3.48 1.64
CA HIS A 32 -8.14 -2.44 0.87
C HIS A 32 -8.06 -2.72 -0.63
N VAL A 33 -6.88 -3.03 -1.15
CA VAL A 33 -6.67 -3.31 -2.57
C VAL A 33 -7.47 -4.53 -3.02
N ILE A 34 -7.44 -5.60 -2.23
CA ILE A 34 -8.20 -6.81 -2.53
C ILE A 34 -9.69 -6.52 -2.59
N LYS A 35 -10.20 -5.75 -1.64
CA LYS A 35 -11.62 -5.36 -1.61
C LYS A 35 -12.00 -4.59 -2.87
N LYS A 36 -11.15 -3.68 -3.33
CA LYS A 36 -11.40 -2.91 -4.55
C LYS A 36 -11.37 -3.79 -5.79
N ILE A 37 -10.44 -4.72 -5.88
CA ILE A 37 -10.36 -5.66 -7.00
C ILE A 37 -11.62 -6.52 -7.05
N MET A 38 -12.08 -7.01 -5.92
CA MET A 38 -13.31 -7.81 -5.83
C MET A 38 -14.55 -7.00 -6.21
N ALA A 39 -14.50 -5.69 -6.03
CA ALA A 39 -15.57 -4.78 -6.46
C ALA A 39 -15.48 -4.41 -7.94
N GLY A 40 -14.47 -4.89 -8.67
CA GLY A 40 -14.30 -4.63 -10.10
C GLY A 40 -13.45 -3.43 -10.44
N ASP A 41 -12.64 -2.95 -9.51
CA ASP A 41 -11.77 -1.78 -9.73
C ASP A 41 -10.53 -2.19 -10.54
N GLU A 42 -10.51 -1.85 -11.82
CA GLU A 42 -9.42 -2.21 -12.72
C GLU A 42 -8.12 -1.46 -12.41
N ALA A 43 -8.21 -0.23 -11.92
CA ALA A 43 -7.02 0.55 -11.58
C ALA A 43 -6.23 -0.11 -10.45
N HIS A 44 -6.91 -0.63 -9.42
CA HIS A 44 -6.25 -1.38 -8.36
C HIS A 44 -5.69 -2.70 -8.85
N LYS A 45 -6.39 -3.36 -9.78
CA LYS A 45 -5.91 -4.60 -10.38
C LYS A 45 -4.62 -4.37 -11.17
N GLU A 46 -4.56 -3.30 -11.96
CA GLU A 46 -3.35 -2.95 -12.70
C GLU A 46 -2.17 -2.66 -11.76
N ALA A 47 -2.43 -1.95 -10.67
CA ALA A 47 -1.38 -1.67 -9.67
C ALA A 47 -0.81 -2.95 -9.07
N VAL A 48 -1.66 -3.93 -8.77
CA VAL A 48 -1.24 -5.22 -8.25
C VAL A 48 -0.48 -6.02 -9.32
N ASP A 49 -0.95 -6.00 -10.56
CA ASP A 49 -0.30 -6.69 -11.65
C ASP A 49 1.11 -6.13 -11.88
N ASP A 50 1.28 -4.81 -11.80
CA ASP A 50 2.58 -4.17 -11.89
C ASP A 50 3.52 -4.64 -10.76
N MET A 51 2.99 -4.77 -9.55
CA MET A 51 3.76 -5.29 -8.41
C MET A 51 4.22 -6.73 -8.64
N ARG A 52 3.40 -7.55 -9.29
CA ARG A 52 3.73 -8.95 -9.57
C ARG A 52 4.84 -9.12 -10.60
N THR A 53 5.07 -8.11 -11.42
CA THR A 53 6.15 -8.15 -12.44
C THR A 53 7.50 -7.80 -11.85
N LEU A 54 7.55 -7.30 -10.62
CA LEU A 54 8.81 -6.95 -9.96
C LEU A 54 9.60 -8.20 -9.56
N THR A 55 10.91 -8.12 -9.66
CA THR A 55 11.79 -9.16 -9.12
C THR A 55 11.73 -9.14 -7.59
N LYS A 56 12.28 -10.17 -6.94
CA LYS A 56 12.37 -10.20 -5.47
C LYS A 56 13.13 -8.99 -4.93
N ASP A 57 14.22 -8.61 -5.58
CA ASP A 57 15.03 -7.46 -5.15
C ASP A 57 14.23 -6.16 -5.28
N GLU A 58 13.49 -6.00 -6.38
CA GLU A 58 12.64 -4.82 -6.57
C GLU A 58 11.51 -4.76 -5.56
N GLN A 59 10.89 -5.90 -5.23
CA GLN A 59 9.86 -5.97 -4.21
C GLN A 59 10.41 -5.61 -2.83
N GLN A 60 11.62 -6.06 -2.51
CA GLN A 60 12.27 -5.73 -1.25
C GLN A 60 12.56 -4.23 -1.18
N ASP A 61 13.07 -3.64 -2.26
CA ASP A 61 13.31 -2.20 -2.33
C ASP A 61 12.01 -1.42 -2.14
N TRP A 62 10.93 -1.87 -2.76
CA TRP A 62 9.63 -1.23 -2.60
C TRP A 62 9.18 -1.26 -1.13
N TYR A 63 9.34 -2.40 -0.47
CA TYR A 63 8.98 -2.54 0.94
C TYR A 63 9.84 -1.66 1.83
N ASP A 64 11.14 -1.59 1.56
CA ASP A 64 12.04 -0.71 2.30
C ASP A 64 11.64 0.76 2.16
N GLN A 65 11.26 1.20 0.96
CA GLN A 65 10.73 2.54 0.74
C GLN A 65 9.42 2.75 1.49
N PHE A 66 8.56 1.75 1.48
CA PHE A 66 7.30 1.80 2.22
C PHE A 66 7.55 2.00 3.72
N VAL A 67 8.47 1.27 4.31
CA VAL A 67 8.82 1.40 5.73
C VAL A 67 9.35 2.80 6.02
N LYS A 68 10.22 3.34 5.18
CA LYS A 68 10.72 4.71 5.33
C LYS A 68 9.61 5.74 5.26
N ASN A 69 8.70 5.58 4.31
CA ASN A 69 7.55 6.47 4.19
C ASN A 69 6.67 6.40 5.43
N PHE A 70 6.44 5.20 5.94
CA PHE A 70 5.67 5.03 7.17
C PHE A 70 6.32 5.76 8.35
N GLU A 71 7.63 5.63 8.51
CA GLU A 71 8.35 6.27 9.61
C GLU A 71 8.29 7.80 9.52
N SER A 72 8.17 8.35 8.31
CA SER A 72 8.08 9.79 8.10
C SER A 72 6.66 10.34 8.31
N LEU A 73 5.65 9.48 8.42
CA LEU A 73 4.27 9.91 8.63
C LEU A 73 4.07 10.42 10.05
N GLU A 74 3.22 11.44 10.18
CA GLU A 74 2.81 11.92 11.48
C GLU A 74 1.78 10.98 12.10
N SER A 75 1.81 10.88 13.44
CA SER A 75 0.81 10.11 14.17
C SER A 75 -0.54 10.82 14.09
N ALA A 76 -1.56 10.05 13.79
CA ALA A 76 -2.92 10.57 13.75
C ALA A 76 -3.49 10.70 15.16
#